data_c6844165e8fd802482e1ba36cbaabedf
#
_entry.id   c6844165e8fd802482e1ba36cbaabedf
#
_cell.length_a   1.000
_cell.length_b   1.000
_cell.length_c   1.000
_cell.angle_alpha   90.00
_cell.angle_beta   90.00
_cell.angle_gamma   90.00
#
_symmetry.space_group_name_H-M   'P 1'
#
loop_
_entity.id
_entity.type
_entity.pdbx_description
1 polymer ?
#
loop_
_entity_poly.entity_id
_entity_poly.type
_entity_poly.pdbx_seq_one_letter_code
_entity_poly.pdbx_strand_id
1 'polypeptide(L)'
;MAVKEKSSSQKSFTHRMQDLAQEYMLTHNVETIELEEVSRWACETGRYQRQPVSMVAQCKRELADALRVQSYIDPQGREVRKMHPVRQRIQDHQMVIWADIETAKPEHMRISFSQSRQGISADCVAHNTIVESYNDNNKYSATLELFDYNFNPDVAEKKLPTEYPDEPPSES
;
A
#
# COMPACT_ATOMS: atom_id res chain seq x y z
N MET A 1 34.03 -1.68 -38.01
CA MET A 1 33.40 -2.33 -36.83
C MET A 1 32.72 -1.25 -36.01
N ALA A 2 31.40 -1.17 -36.07
CA ALA A 2 30.63 -0.17 -35.33
C ALA A 2 30.33 -0.71 -33.93
N VAL A 3 30.86 -0.06 -32.91
CA VAL A 3 30.56 -0.33 -31.51
C VAL A 3 29.14 0.18 -31.25
N LYS A 4 28.20 -0.75 -31.03
CA LYS A 4 26.83 -0.43 -30.54
C LYS A 4 26.95 0.14 -29.13
N GLU A 5 26.76 1.45 -29.01
CA GLU A 5 26.50 2.08 -27.69
C GLU A 5 25.26 1.46 -27.09
N LYS A 6 25.43 0.82 -25.92
CA LYS A 6 24.32 0.36 -25.07
C LYS A 6 23.58 1.60 -24.62
N SER A 7 22.35 1.79 -25.12
CA SER A 7 21.36 2.71 -24.56
C SER A 7 21.26 2.48 -23.05
N SER A 8 21.64 3.47 -22.25
CA SER A 8 21.46 3.46 -20.81
C SER A 8 19.95 3.47 -20.52
N SER A 9 19.42 2.33 -20.10
CA SER A 9 18.04 2.21 -19.66
C SER A 9 17.81 3.22 -18.53
N GLN A 10 16.99 4.23 -18.80
CA GLN A 10 16.67 5.28 -17.83
C GLN A 10 15.94 4.62 -16.66
N LYS A 11 16.54 4.64 -15.44
CA LYS A 11 15.95 4.05 -14.23
C LYS A 11 14.56 4.63 -13.98
N SER A 12 13.61 3.80 -13.58
CA SER A 12 12.25 4.25 -13.21
C SER A 12 12.30 5.25 -12.04
N PHE A 13 11.26 6.06 -11.88
CA PHE A 13 11.16 6.97 -10.73
C PHE A 13 11.28 6.22 -9.40
N THR A 14 10.63 5.07 -9.29
CA THR A 14 10.69 4.21 -8.09
C THR A 14 12.13 3.77 -7.79
N HIS A 15 12.89 3.31 -8.78
CA HIS A 15 14.29 2.93 -8.57
C HIS A 15 15.16 4.11 -8.10
N ARG A 16 14.92 5.31 -8.65
CA ARG A 16 15.65 6.50 -8.20
C ARG A 16 15.35 6.85 -6.74
N MET A 17 14.10 6.67 -6.29
CA MET A 17 13.73 6.89 -4.90
C MET A 17 14.35 5.83 -3.98
N GLN A 18 14.44 4.59 -4.42
CA GLN A 18 15.12 3.51 -3.72
C GLN A 18 16.63 3.76 -3.60
N ASP A 19 17.29 4.14 -4.70
CA ASP A 19 18.71 4.51 -4.73
C ASP A 19 18.99 5.69 -3.77
N LEU A 20 18.10 6.67 -3.71
CA LEU A 20 18.20 7.84 -2.83
C LEU A 20 18.15 7.46 -1.35
N ALA A 21 17.26 6.55 -0.97
CA ALA A 21 17.19 6.04 0.39
C ALA A 21 18.48 5.28 0.77
N GLN A 22 18.99 4.44 -0.13
CA GLN A 22 20.26 3.74 0.07
C GLN A 22 21.45 4.70 0.17
N GLU A 23 21.49 5.72 -0.69
CA GLU A 23 22.54 6.75 -0.65
C GLU A 23 22.55 7.49 0.69
N TYR A 24 21.34 7.82 1.23
CA TYR A 24 21.23 8.43 2.55
C TYR A 24 21.82 7.53 3.64
N MET A 25 21.43 6.26 3.66
CA MET A 25 21.91 5.29 4.65
C MET A 25 23.43 5.15 4.63
N LEU A 26 24.02 5.07 3.44
CA LEU A 26 25.47 4.97 3.28
C LEU A 26 26.19 6.26 3.68
N THR A 27 25.64 7.43 3.31
CA THR A 27 26.26 8.74 3.57
C THR A 27 26.29 9.06 5.07
N HIS A 28 25.23 8.69 5.79
CA HIS A 28 25.10 8.97 7.23
C HIS A 28 25.48 7.79 8.12
N ASN A 29 25.87 6.66 7.52
CA ASN A 29 26.24 5.41 8.21
C ASN A 29 25.18 4.95 9.22
N VAL A 30 23.91 4.92 8.77
CA VAL A 30 22.74 4.52 9.57
C VAL A 30 22.13 3.24 9.05
N GLU A 31 21.58 2.40 9.94
CA GLU A 31 20.88 1.16 9.58
C GLU A 31 19.38 1.35 9.45
N THR A 32 18.83 2.44 9.98
CA THR A 32 17.42 2.79 9.92
C THR A 32 17.25 4.23 9.43
N ILE A 33 16.14 4.53 8.80
CA ILE A 33 15.86 5.86 8.26
C ILE A 33 14.50 6.36 8.74
N GLU A 34 14.43 7.66 8.97
CA GLU A 34 13.18 8.40 9.09
C GLU A 34 12.90 9.11 7.77
N LEU A 35 11.68 8.92 7.22
CA LEU A 35 11.36 9.42 5.88
C LEU A 35 11.37 10.95 5.79
N GLU A 36 11.05 11.66 6.86
CA GLU A 36 11.11 13.12 6.88
C GLU A 36 12.54 13.63 6.76
N GLU A 37 13.47 13.03 7.50
CA GLU A 37 14.90 13.39 7.45
C GLU A 37 15.49 13.13 6.06
N VAL A 38 15.25 11.93 5.50
CA VAL A 38 15.68 11.59 4.14
C VAL A 38 15.10 12.55 3.12
N SER A 39 13.81 12.89 3.24
CA SER A 39 13.14 13.79 2.31
C SER A 39 13.70 15.22 2.37
N ARG A 40 13.96 15.72 3.57
CA ARG A 40 14.58 17.03 3.79
C ARG A 40 15.98 17.08 3.18
N TRP A 41 16.83 16.11 3.52
CA TRP A 41 18.16 16.00 2.94
C TRP A 41 18.15 15.93 1.41
N ALA A 42 17.25 15.13 0.84
CA ALA A 42 17.14 14.99 -0.62
C ALA A 42 16.74 16.29 -1.31
N CYS A 43 15.83 17.07 -0.70
CA CYS A 43 15.41 18.37 -1.21
C CYS A 43 16.54 19.41 -1.09
N GLU A 44 17.17 19.52 0.08
CA GLU A 44 18.24 20.49 0.37
C GLU A 44 19.48 20.25 -0.50
N THR A 45 19.80 18.99 -0.76
CA THR A 45 20.96 18.61 -1.59
C THR A 45 20.64 18.55 -3.09
N GLY A 46 19.41 18.88 -3.51
CA GLY A 46 19.00 18.88 -4.92
C GLY A 46 18.88 17.48 -5.55
N ARG A 47 18.93 16.41 -4.75
CA ARG A 47 18.80 15.04 -5.22
C ARG A 47 17.36 14.68 -5.61
N TYR A 48 16.39 15.34 -5.00
CA TYR A 48 14.99 15.19 -5.35
C TYR A 48 14.53 16.31 -6.29
N GLN A 49 14.00 15.91 -7.44
CA GLN A 49 13.35 16.84 -8.39
C GLN A 49 11.92 16.36 -8.62
N ARG A 50 10.96 17.27 -8.43
CA ARG A 50 9.54 16.99 -8.67
C ARG A 50 9.33 16.61 -10.14
N GLN A 51 8.73 15.44 -10.38
CA GLN A 51 8.37 15.03 -11.74
C GLN A 51 7.16 15.83 -12.22
N PRO A 52 7.18 16.33 -13.46
CA PRO A 52 5.99 16.92 -14.05
C PRO A 52 4.93 15.83 -14.22
N VAL A 53 3.83 15.95 -13.52
CA VAL A 53 2.67 15.05 -13.61
C VAL A 53 1.55 15.80 -14.29
N SER A 54 0.87 15.18 -15.27
CA SER A 54 -0.30 15.83 -15.87
C SER A 54 -1.37 16.07 -14.80
N MET A 55 -2.07 17.19 -14.89
CA MET A 55 -3.15 17.57 -13.96
C MET A 55 -4.21 16.46 -13.87
N VAL A 56 -4.54 15.84 -15.01
CA VAL A 56 -5.49 14.71 -15.06
C VAL A 56 -4.96 13.49 -14.28
N ALA A 57 -3.69 13.15 -14.44
CA ALA A 57 -3.10 12.01 -13.72
C ALA A 57 -3.01 12.28 -12.21
N GLN A 58 -2.77 13.52 -11.81
CA GLN A 58 -2.80 13.93 -10.41
C GLN A 58 -4.21 13.81 -9.84
N CYS A 59 -5.19 14.43 -10.48
CA CYS A 59 -6.60 14.39 -10.09
C CYS A 59 -7.12 12.94 -9.99
N LYS A 60 -6.75 12.07 -10.95
CA LYS A 60 -7.11 10.64 -10.90
C LYS A 60 -6.57 9.93 -9.65
N ARG A 61 -5.35 10.25 -9.21
CA ARG A 61 -4.79 9.66 -7.97
C ARG A 61 -5.53 10.17 -6.75
N GLU A 62 -5.71 11.47 -6.63
CA GLU A 62 -6.40 12.11 -5.52
C GLU A 62 -7.85 11.59 -5.38
N LEU A 63 -8.56 11.47 -6.51
CA LEU A 63 -9.89 10.85 -6.53
C LEU A 63 -9.86 9.38 -6.06
N ALA A 64 -8.91 8.59 -6.56
CA ALA A 64 -8.81 7.19 -6.15
C ALA A 64 -8.51 7.05 -4.66
N ASP A 65 -7.68 7.93 -4.09
CA ASP A 65 -7.35 7.91 -2.67
C ASP A 65 -8.54 8.34 -1.82
N ALA A 66 -9.27 9.37 -2.23
CA ALA A 66 -10.51 9.81 -1.56
C ALA A 66 -11.59 8.72 -1.58
N LEU A 67 -11.79 8.04 -2.72
CA LEU A 67 -12.78 6.97 -2.86
C LEU A 67 -12.41 5.72 -2.04
N ARG A 68 -11.11 5.47 -1.78
CA ARG A 68 -10.68 4.33 -0.95
C ARG A 68 -11.02 4.49 0.53
N VAL A 69 -11.05 5.71 1.03
CA VAL A 69 -11.31 5.99 2.45
C VAL A 69 -12.75 6.40 2.71
N GLN A 70 -13.55 6.58 1.67
CA GLN A 70 -14.96 6.92 1.82
C GLN A 70 -15.72 5.79 2.48
N SER A 71 -16.33 6.06 3.64
CA SER A 71 -17.18 5.14 4.38
C SER A 71 -18.58 5.70 4.60
N TYR A 72 -19.50 4.87 5.05
CA TYR A 72 -20.84 5.23 5.51
C TYR A 72 -21.32 4.21 6.55
N ILE A 73 -22.32 4.58 7.33
CA ILE A 73 -22.95 3.67 8.29
C ILE A 73 -24.10 2.96 7.58
N ASP A 74 -24.03 1.62 7.52
CA ASP A 74 -25.07 0.81 6.90
C ASP A 74 -26.34 0.73 7.80
N PRO A 75 -27.47 0.21 7.29
CA PRO A 75 -28.70 0.09 8.08
C PRO A 75 -28.58 -0.79 9.33
N GLN A 76 -27.54 -1.59 9.45
CA GLN A 76 -27.21 -2.40 10.63
C GLN A 76 -26.26 -1.70 11.62
N GLY A 77 -25.90 -0.41 11.34
CA GLY A 77 -25.02 0.38 12.19
C GLY A 77 -23.54 0.10 12.02
N ARG A 78 -23.12 -0.60 10.96
CA ARG A 78 -21.71 -0.91 10.70
C ARG A 78 -21.09 0.14 9.80
N GLU A 79 -19.89 0.61 10.15
CA GLU A 79 -19.11 1.44 9.25
C GLU A 79 -18.49 0.56 8.16
N VAL A 80 -18.84 0.84 6.91
CA VAL A 80 -18.38 0.09 5.75
C VAL A 80 -17.87 1.03 4.65
N ARG A 81 -16.93 0.53 3.85
CA ARG A 81 -16.46 1.29 2.68
C ARG A 81 -17.60 1.48 1.69
N LYS A 82 -17.76 2.73 1.21
CA LYS A 82 -18.82 3.08 0.27
C LYS A 82 -18.45 2.71 -1.18
N MET A 83 -17.24 2.99 -1.62
CA MET A 83 -16.85 2.84 -3.02
C MET A 83 -15.97 1.61 -3.26
N HIS A 84 -16.34 0.79 -4.23
CA HIS A 84 -15.71 -0.49 -4.52
C HIS A 84 -15.11 -0.53 -5.94
N PRO A 85 -13.77 -0.66 -6.07
CA PRO A 85 -13.11 -0.71 -7.37
C PRO A 85 -13.15 -2.13 -7.96
N VAL A 86 -13.27 -2.19 -9.28
CA VAL A 86 -13.00 -3.37 -10.09
C VAL A 86 -11.93 -3.02 -11.12
N ARG A 87 -10.85 -3.78 -11.13
CA ARG A 87 -9.83 -3.71 -12.18
C ARG A 87 -10.21 -4.66 -13.30
N GLN A 88 -10.30 -4.13 -14.49
CA GLN A 88 -10.60 -4.94 -15.69
C GLN A 88 -9.81 -4.45 -16.89
N ARG A 89 -9.62 -5.34 -17.87
CA ARG A 89 -8.95 -5.02 -19.13
C ARG A 89 -10.04 -4.91 -20.19
N ILE A 90 -10.13 -3.73 -20.81
CA ILE A 90 -11.07 -3.44 -21.91
C ILE A 90 -10.23 -2.97 -23.09
N GLN A 91 -10.35 -3.63 -24.24
CA GLN A 91 -9.63 -3.29 -25.47
C GLN A 91 -8.12 -3.01 -25.21
N ASP A 92 -7.44 -3.95 -24.55
CA ASP A 92 -6.02 -3.86 -24.16
C ASP A 92 -5.64 -2.74 -23.16
N HIS A 93 -6.58 -1.96 -22.66
CA HIS A 93 -6.36 -0.96 -21.63
C HIS A 93 -6.81 -1.46 -20.26
N GLN A 94 -5.93 -1.32 -19.26
CA GLN A 94 -6.30 -1.59 -17.88
C GLN A 94 -7.09 -0.41 -17.32
N MET A 95 -8.32 -0.68 -16.89
CA MET A 95 -9.23 0.30 -16.31
C MET A 95 -9.60 -0.08 -14.88
N VAL A 96 -9.89 0.94 -14.07
CA VAL A 96 -10.45 0.77 -12.73
C VAL A 96 -11.81 1.45 -12.72
N ILE A 97 -12.85 0.66 -12.52
CA ILE A 97 -14.24 1.13 -12.46
C ILE A 97 -14.69 1.07 -10.99
N TRP A 98 -15.20 2.18 -10.51
CA TRP A 98 -15.70 2.32 -9.15
C TRP A 98 -17.22 2.28 -9.13
N ALA A 99 -17.79 1.63 -8.13
CA ALA A 99 -19.23 1.62 -7.91
C ALA A 99 -19.55 1.77 -6.42
N ASP A 100 -20.66 2.44 -6.15
CA ASP A 100 -21.21 2.61 -4.79
C ASP A 100 -21.87 1.30 -4.37
N ILE A 101 -21.57 0.80 -3.18
CA ILE A 101 -22.07 -0.48 -2.64
C ILE A 101 -23.61 -0.52 -2.57
N GLU A 102 -24.26 0.62 -2.37
CA GLU A 102 -25.72 0.70 -2.25
C GLU A 102 -26.45 0.53 -3.60
N THR A 103 -25.77 0.87 -4.71
CA THR A 103 -26.37 0.87 -6.05
C THR A 103 -25.66 -0.06 -7.03
N ALA A 104 -24.53 -0.61 -6.65
CA ALA A 104 -23.73 -1.48 -7.51
C ALA A 104 -24.46 -2.79 -7.84
N LYS A 105 -24.30 -3.23 -9.08
CA LYS A 105 -24.80 -4.55 -9.50
C LYS A 105 -24.05 -5.67 -8.75
N PRO A 106 -24.74 -6.80 -8.42
CA PRO A 106 -24.11 -7.93 -7.72
C PRO A 106 -22.86 -8.48 -8.42
N GLU A 107 -22.81 -8.44 -9.75
CA GLU A 107 -21.66 -8.89 -10.54
C GLU A 107 -20.42 -8.04 -10.26
N HIS A 108 -20.58 -6.70 -10.19
CA HIS A 108 -19.50 -5.79 -9.85
C HIS A 108 -18.95 -6.08 -8.45
N MET A 109 -19.85 -6.22 -7.47
CA MET A 109 -19.45 -6.47 -6.07
C MET A 109 -18.75 -7.82 -5.91
N ARG A 110 -19.22 -8.87 -6.60
CA ARG A 110 -18.57 -10.19 -6.59
C ARG A 110 -17.14 -10.11 -7.09
N ILE A 111 -16.91 -9.40 -8.21
CA ILE A 111 -15.57 -9.22 -8.77
C ILE A 111 -14.70 -8.38 -7.80
N SER A 112 -15.22 -7.29 -7.26
CA SER A 112 -14.52 -6.43 -6.33
C SER A 112 -14.07 -7.19 -5.08
N PHE A 113 -14.96 -7.96 -4.44
CA PHE A 113 -14.63 -8.77 -3.27
C PHE A 113 -13.65 -9.88 -3.59
N SER A 114 -13.77 -10.53 -4.76
CA SER A 114 -12.80 -11.52 -5.22
C SER A 114 -11.41 -10.92 -5.42
N GLN A 115 -11.31 -9.76 -6.07
CA GLN A 115 -10.05 -9.06 -6.27
C GLN A 115 -9.45 -8.58 -4.93
N SER A 116 -10.27 -8.11 -4.00
CA SER A 116 -9.82 -7.75 -2.64
C SER A 116 -9.24 -8.95 -1.91
N ARG A 117 -9.93 -10.10 -1.93
CA ARG A 117 -9.45 -11.35 -1.33
C ARG A 117 -8.13 -11.82 -1.95
N GLN A 118 -8.01 -11.73 -3.29
CA GLN A 118 -6.76 -12.06 -3.99
C GLN A 118 -5.61 -11.15 -3.56
N GLY A 119 -5.89 -9.84 -3.35
CA GLY A 119 -4.91 -8.90 -2.81
C GLY A 119 -4.40 -9.34 -1.44
N ILE A 120 -5.31 -9.62 -0.50
CA ILE A 120 -4.95 -10.10 0.86
C ILE A 120 -4.08 -11.37 0.78
N SER A 121 -4.47 -12.33 -0.07
CA SER A 121 -3.69 -13.57 -0.24
C SER A 121 -2.29 -13.29 -0.83
N ALA A 122 -2.17 -12.37 -1.77
CA ALA A 122 -0.88 -11.97 -2.33
C ALA A 122 0.00 -11.28 -1.29
N ASP A 123 -0.58 -10.43 -0.44
CA ASP A 123 0.12 -9.76 0.66
C ASP A 123 0.64 -10.78 1.69
N CYS A 124 -0.13 -11.82 2.01
CA CYS A 124 0.33 -12.93 2.88
C CYS A 124 1.53 -13.65 2.28
N VAL A 125 1.49 -13.98 0.99
CA VAL A 125 2.62 -14.63 0.29
C VAL A 125 3.85 -13.72 0.30
N ALA A 126 3.68 -12.44 -0.02
CA ALA A 126 4.78 -11.48 0.00
C ALA A 126 5.41 -11.35 1.39
N HIS A 127 4.57 -11.26 2.44
CA HIS A 127 5.04 -11.19 3.81
C HIS A 127 5.82 -12.45 4.22
N ASN A 128 5.32 -13.65 3.89
CA ASN A 128 6.02 -14.90 4.16
C ASN A 128 7.40 -14.94 3.50
N THR A 129 7.48 -14.55 2.22
CA THR A 129 8.73 -14.47 1.47
C THR A 129 9.74 -13.50 2.12
N ILE A 130 9.26 -12.39 2.70
CA ILE A 130 10.12 -11.43 3.42
C ILE A 130 10.70 -12.08 4.67
N VAL A 131 9.89 -12.80 5.46
CA VAL A 131 10.34 -13.48 6.68
C VAL A 131 11.35 -14.59 6.34
N GLU A 132 11.08 -15.40 5.31
CA GLU A 132 12.01 -16.42 4.82
C GLU A 132 13.34 -15.79 4.40
N SER A 133 13.29 -14.72 3.58
CA SER A 133 14.50 -14.01 3.14
C SER A 133 15.30 -13.42 4.30
N TYR A 134 14.61 -12.87 5.32
CA TYR A 134 15.28 -12.38 6.52
C TYR A 134 15.95 -13.53 7.28
N ASN A 135 15.27 -14.64 7.48
CA ASN A 135 15.81 -15.82 8.17
C ASN A 135 17.07 -16.36 7.48
N ASP A 136 17.06 -16.38 6.15
CA ASP A 136 18.18 -16.94 5.36
C ASP A 136 19.40 -16.01 5.33
N ASN A 137 19.21 -14.69 5.45
CA ASN A 137 20.25 -13.72 5.11
C ASN A 137 20.64 -12.76 6.24
N ASN A 138 20.02 -12.83 7.44
CA ASN A 138 20.33 -11.87 8.50
C ASN A 138 21.70 -12.14 9.15
N LYS A 139 22.38 -11.07 9.50
CA LYS A 139 23.72 -11.10 10.12
C LYS A 139 23.74 -11.67 11.56
N TYR A 140 22.60 -11.78 12.20
CA TYR A 140 22.48 -12.24 13.58
C TYR A 140 22.24 -13.75 13.71
N SER A 141 22.11 -14.47 12.59
CA SER A 141 21.74 -15.89 12.54
C SER A 141 20.45 -16.20 13.33
N ALA A 142 19.56 -15.21 13.41
CA ALA A 142 18.27 -15.36 14.07
C ALA A 142 17.27 -16.01 13.11
N THR A 143 16.42 -16.88 13.62
CA THR A 143 15.31 -17.47 12.89
C THR A 143 14.01 -17.04 13.53
N LEU A 144 13.18 -16.32 12.75
CA LEU A 144 11.82 -15.96 13.13
C LEU A 144 10.85 -17.03 12.66
N GLU A 145 9.82 -17.27 13.44
CA GLU A 145 8.76 -18.20 13.04
C GLU A 145 7.95 -17.63 11.86
N LEU A 146 7.51 -18.51 10.97
CA LEU A 146 6.56 -18.14 9.93
C LEU A 146 5.17 -17.96 10.55
N PHE A 147 4.46 -16.97 10.05
CA PHE A 147 3.12 -16.64 10.54
C PHE A 147 2.07 -17.63 10.01
N ASP A 148 1.12 -17.99 10.86
CA ASP A 148 -0.13 -18.63 10.44
C ASP A 148 -1.08 -17.55 9.87
N TYR A 149 -1.51 -17.74 8.61
CA TYR A 149 -2.44 -16.85 7.92
C TYR A 149 -3.90 -17.28 8.05
N ASN A 150 -4.23 -18.08 9.06
CA ASN A 150 -5.62 -18.34 9.43
C ASN A 150 -6.17 -17.19 10.28
N PHE A 151 -6.66 -16.15 9.64
CA PHE A 151 -7.19 -14.95 10.32
C PHE A 151 -8.57 -15.12 10.95
N ASN A 152 -9.19 -16.32 10.93
CA ASN A 152 -10.51 -16.51 11.53
C ASN A 152 -10.56 -16.20 13.04
N PRO A 153 -9.57 -16.61 13.85
CA PRO A 153 -9.53 -16.22 15.27
C PRO A 153 -9.43 -14.71 15.46
N ASP A 154 -8.53 -14.05 14.73
CA ASP A 154 -8.30 -12.59 14.81
C ASP A 154 -9.56 -11.80 14.43
N VAL A 155 -10.25 -12.25 13.37
CA VAL A 155 -11.50 -11.63 12.91
C VAL A 155 -12.61 -11.83 13.94
N ALA A 156 -12.69 -12.99 14.58
CA ALA A 156 -13.66 -13.25 15.62
C ALA A 156 -13.43 -12.36 16.84
N GLU A 157 -12.19 -12.25 17.32
CA GLU A 157 -11.79 -11.39 18.43
C GLU A 157 -12.15 -9.92 18.18
N LYS A 158 -11.77 -9.38 17.00
CA LYS A 158 -12.05 -7.98 16.64
C LYS A 158 -13.54 -7.65 16.45
N LYS A 159 -14.41 -8.66 16.36
CA LYS A 159 -15.86 -8.49 16.29
C LYS A 159 -16.54 -8.53 17.65
N LEU A 160 -15.82 -8.90 18.72
CA LEU A 160 -16.36 -8.83 20.06
C LEU A 160 -16.61 -7.36 20.44
N PRO A 161 -17.70 -7.04 21.14
CA PRO A 161 -17.91 -5.71 21.67
C PRO A 161 -16.75 -5.32 22.57
N THR A 162 -16.23 -4.10 22.41
CA THR A 162 -15.22 -3.56 23.34
C THR A 162 -15.91 -3.39 24.70
N GLU A 163 -15.51 -4.15 25.73
CA GLU A 163 -16.11 -4.10 27.07
C GLU A 163 -15.76 -2.82 27.87
N TYR A 164 -15.13 -1.83 27.26
CA TYR A 164 -14.86 -0.55 27.90
C TYR A 164 -15.81 0.51 27.32
N PRO A 165 -16.88 0.91 28.04
CA PRO A 165 -17.55 2.16 27.73
C PRO A 165 -16.54 3.29 28.00
N ASP A 166 -16.42 4.23 27.04
CA ASP A 166 -15.70 5.46 27.24
C ASP A 166 -16.13 6.10 28.57
N GLU A 167 -15.23 6.21 29.55
CA GLU A 167 -15.48 7.01 30.73
C GLU A 167 -15.75 8.44 30.28
N PRO A 168 -16.86 9.06 30.67
CA PRO A 168 -17.12 10.45 30.34
C PRO A 168 -15.99 11.31 30.95
N PRO A 169 -15.54 12.37 30.25
CA PRO A 169 -14.49 13.24 30.77
C PRO A 169 -14.92 13.77 32.14
N SER A 170 -14.07 13.57 33.15
CA SER A 170 -14.27 14.09 34.51
C SER A 170 -14.31 15.61 34.45
N GLU A 171 -15.48 16.18 34.66
CA GLU A 171 -15.64 17.64 34.89
C GLU A 171 -14.85 18.02 36.14
N SER A 172 -13.89 18.91 35.94
CA SER A 172 -13.18 19.63 37.03
C SER A 172 -13.34 21.11 36.83
#